data_3aeeebd427d9a69ac4e11fd1c130c8f8
#
_entry.id   3aeeebd427d9a69ac4e11fd1c130c8f8
#
_cell.length_a   1.000
_cell.length_b   1.000
_cell.length_c   1.000
_cell.angle_alpha   90.00
_cell.angle_beta   90.00
_cell.angle_gamma   90.00
#
_symmetry.space_group_name_H-M   'P 1'
#
loop_
_entity.id
_entity.type
_entity.pdbx_description
1 polymer ?
#
loop_
_entity_poly.entity_id
_entity_poly.type
_entity_poly.pdbx_seq_one_letter_code
_entity_poly.pdbx_strand_id
1 'polypeptide(L)'
;RSVSCAEAASSFIKHLPNGHLIGNRTFGGTCVLNGVYDADYSGTFGSSDDNHFVYLPTYLVLYGEERALYEGVGVTPDETVPYDEQLFRQTHEDNQLSAAINYIHAK
;
A
#
# COMPACT_ATOMS: atom_id res chain seq x y z
N ARG A 1 2.55 -3.62 -7.58
CA ARG A 1 2.70 -2.63 -6.50
C ARG A 1 1.74 -2.94 -5.37
N SER A 2 2.19 -2.78 -4.13
CA SER A 2 1.32 -2.86 -2.96
C SER A 2 0.35 -1.68 -2.91
N VAL A 3 -0.91 -1.96 -2.55
CA VAL A 3 -1.99 -0.97 -2.47
C VAL A 3 -2.97 -1.33 -1.35
N SER A 4 -3.70 -0.36 -0.81
CA SER A 4 -4.77 -0.56 0.19
C SER A 4 -4.24 -1.23 1.48
N CYS A 5 -4.81 -2.35 1.90
CA CYS A 5 -4.39 -3.06 3.12
C CYS A 5 -2.89 -3.43 3.15
N ALA A 6 -2.27 -3.65 1.98
CA ALA A 6 -0.83 -3.90 1.91
C ALA A 6 -0.01 -2.65 2.28
N GLU A 7 -0.54 -1.45 2.01
CA GLU A 7 0.09 -0.20 2.42
C GLU A 7 -0.05 0.03 3.92
N ALA A 8 -1.22 -0.32 4.49
CA ALA A 8 -1.40 -0.30 5.93
C ALA A 8 -0.38 -1.21 6.63
N ALA A 9 -0.21 -2.45 6.15
CA ALA A 9 0.80 -3.37 6.67
C ALA A 9 2.21 -2.80 6.55
N SER A 10 2.58 -2.22 5.40
CA SER A 10 3.86 -1.56 5.20
C SER A 10 4.07 -0.40 6.18
N SER A 11 3.04 0.42 6.37
CA SER A 11 3.09 1.53 7.33
C SER A 11 3.29 1.04 8.76
N PHE A 12 2.57 0.00 9.19
CA PHE A 12 2.77 -0.57 10.52
C PHE A 12 4.19 -1.08 10.72
N ILE A 13 4.74 -1.82 9.75
CA ILE A 13 6.11 -2.32 9.82
C ILE A 13 7.11 -1.16 9.94
N LYS A 14 6.91 -0.09 9.18
CA LYS A 14 7.78 1.09 9.18
C LYS A 14 7.86 1.77 10.55
N HIS A 15 6.80 1.69 11.35
CA HIS A 15 6.73 2.29 12.69
C HIS A 15 7.18 1.33 13.81
N LEU A 16 7.54 0.09 13.51
CA LEU A 16 8.10 -0.82 14.49
C LEU A 16 9.58 -0.51 14.74
N PRO A 17 10.07 -0.61 15.98
CA PRO A 17 11.49 -0.34 16.32
C PRO A 17 12.50 -1.13 15.50
N ASN A 18 12.13 -2.34 15.08
CA ASN A 18 12.98 -3.23 14.27
C ASN A 18 12.40 -3.47 12.88
N GLY A 19 11.38 -2.69 12.49
CA GLY A 19 10.80 -2.77 11.17
C GLY A 19 11.78 -2.24 10.13
N HIS A 20 11.82 -2.88 8.96
CA HIS A 20 12.60 -2.43 7.82
C HIS A 20 11.90 -2.82 6.53
N LEU A 21 11.70 -1.85 5.68
CA LEU A 21 11.02 -2.03 4.40
C LEU A 21 12.03 -2.01 3.26
N ILE A 22 12.02 -3.05 2.45
CA ILE A 22 12.88 -3.19 1.27
C ILE A 22 12.01 -3.33 0.03
N GLY A 23 12.35 -2.64 -1.02
CA GLY A 23 11.65 -2.76 -2.30
C GLY A 23 11.29 -1.44 -2.96
N ASN A 24 10.17 -1.41 -3.66
CA ASN A 24 9.65 -0.21 -4.29
C ASN A 24 8.68 0.53 -3.36
N ARG A 25 8.57 1.84 -3.55
CA ARG A 25 7.50 2.64 -2.95
C ARG A 25 6.13 2.05 -3.32
N THR A 26 5.21 1.99 -2.36
CA THR A 26 3.85 1.52 -2.56
C THR A 26 3.06 2.45 -3.50
N PHE A 27 1.84 2.08 -3.83
CA PHE A 27 1.03 2.80 -4.84
C PHE A 27 0.53 4.16 -4.34
N GLY A 28 0.08 4.24 -3.08
CA GLY A 28 -0.57 5.41 -2.52
C GLY A 28 -2.09 5.37 -2.62
N GLY A 29 -2.68 4.21 -2.56
CA GLY A 29 -4.14 4.03 -2.49
C GLY A 29 -4.57 3.59 -1.10
N THR A 30 -4.59 4.51 -0.16
CA THR A 30 -4.85 4.25 1.26
C THR A 30 -6.21 4.76 1.74
N CYS A 31 -6.98 5.42 0.87
CA CYS A 31 -8.33 5.89 1.19
C CYS A 31 -9.27 4.75 1.52
N VAL A 32 -10.11 4.96 2.50
CA VAL A 32 -11.20 4.05 2.81
C VAL A 32 -12.41 4.40 1.96
N LEU A 33 -12.83 3.44 1.14
CA LEU A 33 -14.12 3.48 0.46
C LEU A 33 -15.15 2.89 1.43
N ASN A 34 -16.03 3.71 1.96
CA ASN A 34 -17.13 3.19 2.77
C ASN A 34 -18.05 2.34 1.90
N GLY A 35 -18.31 1.14 2.39
CA GLY A 35 -19.16 0.18 1.69
C GLY A 35 -20.62 0.65 1.60
N VAL A 36 -21.32 0.01 0.71
CA VAL A 36 -22.71 0.19 0.28
C VAL A 36 -23.78 0.18 1.41
N TYR A 37 -23.37 -0.02 2.66
CA TYR A 37 -24.28 -0.33 3.77
C TYR A 37 -24.71 0.87 4.60
N ASP A 38 -24.12 2.04 4.40
CA ASP A 38 -24.48 3.23 5.14
C ASP A 38 -24.83 4.36 4.15
N ALA A 39 -26.09 4.40 3.78
CA ALA A 39 -26.61 5.33 2.78
C ALA A 39 -26.38 6.81 3.12
N ASP A 40 -26.18 7.10 4.40
CA ASP A 40 -26.01 8.47 4.88
C ASP A 40 -24.55 8.95 4.83
N TYR A 41 -23.59 8.03 4.69
CA TYR A 41 -22.15 8.34 4.69
C TYR A 41 -21.36 7.66 3.57
N SER A 42 -22.03 6.89 2.70
CA SER A 42 -21.36 6.29 1.56
C SER A 42 -21.13 7.35 0.48
N GLY A 43 -19.88 7.62 0.15
CA GLY A 43 -19.54 8.43 -1.02
C GLY A 43 -19.87 7.72 -2.34
N THR A 44 -20.94 6.95 -2.37
CA THR A 44 -21.42 6.22 -3.54
C THR A 44 -22.55 7.00 -4.19
N PHE A 45 -22.33 7.43 -5.42
CA PHE A 45 -23.31 8.11 -6.23
C PHE A 45 -23.59 7.26 -7.48
N GLY A 46 -24.84 7.00 -7.77
CA GLY A 46 -25.22 6.23 -8.95
C GLY A 46 -26.71 6.03 -9.06
N SER A 47 -27.16 5.62 -10.23
CA SER A 47 -28.53 5.20 -10.46
C SER A 47 -28.64 3.68 -10.26
N SER A 48 -29.64 3.25 -9.51
CA SER A 48 -29.94 1.82 -9.34
C SER A 48 -30.26 1.11 -10.66
N ASP A 49 -30.63 1.88 -11.69
CA ASP A 49 -31.11 1.35 -12.96
C ASP A 49 -29.98 1.19 -14.00
N ASP A 50 -28.85 1.91 -13.84
CA ASP A 50 -27.81 2.00 -14.87
C ASP A 50 -26.55 1.19 -14.56
N ASN A 51 -26.44 0.54 -13.42
CA ASN A 51 -25.21 -0.16 -12.95
C ASN A 51 -23.94 0.71 -12.99
N HIS A 52 -24.08 2.03 -12.95
CA HIS A 52 -22.96 2.95 -12.93
C HIS A 52 -22.86 3.56 -11.54
N PHE A 53 -21.67 3.40 -10.91
CA PHE A 53 -21.42 3.91 -9.58
C PHE A 53 -20.15 4.76 -9.57
N VAL A 54 -20.19 5.86 -8.85
CA VAL A 54 -19.00 6.63 -8.50
C VAL A 54 -18.77 6.46 -7.01
N TYR A 55 -17.59 5.91 -6.67
CA TYR A 55 -17.15 5.79 -5.29
C TYR A 55 -16.23 6.95 -4.97
N LEU A 56 -16.59 7.76 -3.99
CA LEU A 56 -15.74 8.81 -3.47
C LEU A 56 -15.21 8.40 -2.10
N PRO A 57 -13.90 8.49 -1.87
CA PRO A 57 -13.34 8.27 -0.54
C PRO A 57 -13.84 9.39 0.40
N THR A 58 -14.36 9.00 1.55
CA THR A 58 -14.92 9.93 2.54
C THR A 58 -13.99 10.11 3.74
N TYR A 59 -12.93 9.30 3.84
CA TYR A 59 -11.98 9.33 4.94
C TYR A 59 -10.54 9.36 4.44
N LEU A 60 -9.73 10.16 5.12
CA LEU A 60 -8.28 10.08 5.05
C LEU A 60 -7.76 9.23 6.20
N VAL A 61 -6.86 8.31 5.89
CA VAL A 61 -6.17 7.51 6.90
C VAL A 61 -4.81 8.12 7.16
N LEU A 62 -4.54 8.43 8.42
CA LEU A 62 -3.27 8.96 8.88
C LEU A 62 -2.57 7.90 9.74
N TYR A 63 -1.29 7.72 9.55
CA TYR A 63 -0.50 6.65 10.14
C TYR A 63 0.57 7.19 11.08
N GLY A 64 0.77 6.48 12.20
CA GLY A 64 1.77 6.85 13.20
C GLY A 64 1.42 8.09 14.02
N GLU A 65 2.27 8.42 14.98
CA GLU A 65 2.11 9.60 15.82
C GLU A 65 2.29 10.91 15.04
N GLU A 66 3.12 10.88 14.01
CA GLU A 66 3.37 12.00 13.09
C GLU A 66 2.22 12.23 12.10
N ARG A 67 1.17 11.38 12.13
CA ARG A 67 -0.01 11.47 11.26
C ARG A 67 0.35 11.48 9.76
N ALA A 68 1.27 10.60 9.36
CA ALA A 68 1.72 10.51 7.98
C ALA A 68 0.56 10.19 7.03
N LEU A 69 0.49 10.95 5.93
CA LEU A 69 -0.47 10.75 4.86
C LEU A 69 0.20 10.04 3.69
N TYR A 70 -0.24 8.83 3.38
CA TYR A 70 0.29 8.05 2.25
C TYR A 70 -0.61 8.05 1.01
N GLU A 71 -1.81 8.63 1.11
CA GLU A 71 -2.70 8.76 -0.05
C GLU A 71 -2.06 9.60 -1.15
N GLY A 72 -2.05 9.09 -2.38
CA GLY A 72 -1.41 9.71 -3.54
C GLY A 72 0.12 9.68 -3.53
N VAL A 73 0.75 9.31 -2.42
CA VAL A 73 2.20 9.35 -2.23
C VAL A 73 2.80 7.96 -2.14
N GLY A 74 2.20 7.06 -1.37
CA GLY A 74 2.71 5.74 -1.03
C GLY A 74 3.73 5.74 0.09
N VAL A 75 3.95 4.56 0.67
CA VAL A 75 4.95 4.32 1.71
C VAL A 75 6.30 4.15 1.04
N THR A 76 7.26 4.99 1.40
CA THR A 76 8.63 4.88 0.90
C THR A 76 9.38 3.81 1.71
N PRO A 77 10.04 2.84 1.06
CA PRO A 77 10.85 1.85 1.76
C PRO A 77 12.11 2.49 2.38
N ASP A 78 12.68 1.81 3.36
CA ASP A 78 13.94 2.20 3.98
C ASP A 78 15.13 1.90 3.05
N GLU A 79 15.00 0.83 2.27
CA GLU A 79 15.94 0.47 1.21
C GLU A 79 15.20 0.29 -0.12
N THR A 80 15.52 1.12 -1.10
CA THR A 80 14.92 1.03 -2.43
C THR A 80 15.62 -0.02 -3.28
N VAL A 81 14.91 -1.09 -3.61
CA VAL A 81 15.32 -2.14 -4.52
C VAL A 81 14.30 -2.23 -5.64
N PRO A 82 14.59 -1.71 -6.84
CA PRO A 82 13.68 -1.84 -7.98
C PRO A 82 13.42 -3.30 -8.32
N TYR A 83 12.15 -3.64 -8.53
CA TYR A 83 11.79 -5.00 -8.96
C TYR A 83 12.33 -5.27 -10.35
N ASP A 84 13.05 -6.39 -10.52
CA ASP A 84 13.58 -6.84 -11.81
C ASP A 84 12.65 -7.88 -12.44
N GLU A 85 11.72 -7.38 -13.24
CA GLU A 85 10.76 -8.24 -13.94
C GLU A 85 11.44 -9.18 -14.94
N GLN A 86 12.53 -8.75 -15.56
CA GLN A 86 13.25 -9.56 -16.54
C GLN A 86 13.95 -10.73 -15.86
N LEU A 87 14.60 -10.48 -14.73
CA LEU A 87 15.22 -11.54 -13.92
C LEU A 87 14.16 -12.55 -13.49
N PHE A 88 13.04 -12.06 -12.93
CA PHE A 88 11.96 -12.94 -12.46
C PHE A 88 11.38 -13.81 -13.58
N ARG A 89 11.16 -13.25 -14.77
CA ARG A 89 10.63 -14.01 -15.92
C ARG A 89 11.60 -15.09 -16.43
N GLN A 90 12.90 -14.86 -16.31
CA GLN A 90 13.92 -15.79 -16.79
C GLN A 90 14.29 -16.87 -15.78
N THR A 91 14.36 -16.52 -14.50
CA THR A 91 14.93 -17.39 -13.47
C THR A 91 13.95 -17.75 -12.35
N HIS A 92 12.79 -17.08 -12.28
CA HIS A 92 11.86 -17.11 -11.14
C HIS A 92 12.48 -16.58 -9.84
N GLU A 93 13.60 -15.85 -9.89
CA GLU A 93 14.20 -15.19 -8.74
C GLU A 93 13.57 -13.82 -8.49
N ASP A 94 13.15 -13.59 -7.25
CA ASP A 94 12.70 -12.28 -6.80
C ASP A 94 13.88 -11.55 -6.15
N ASN A 95 14.39 -10.53 -6.85
CA ASN A 95 15.53 -9.74 -6.38
C ASN A 95 15.22 -8.92 -5.11
N GLN A 96 13.96 -8.55 -4.88
CA GLN A 96 13.56 -7.84 -3.66
C GLN A 96 13.55 -8.80 -2.46
N LEU A 97 13.03 -10.02 -2.63
CA LEU A 97 13.09 -11.06 -1.62
C LEU A 97 14.54 -11.44 -1.29
N SER A 98 15.38 -11.57 -2.31
CA SER A 98 16.80 -11.86 -2.12
C SER A 98 17.50 -10.75 -1.33
N ALA A 99 17.20 -9.49 -1.61
CA ALA A 99 17.72 -8.36 -0.83
C ALA A 99 17.26 -8.41 0.64
N ALA A 100 15.98 -8.72 0.88
CA ALA A 100 15.45 -8.85 2.24
C ALA A 100 16.11 -9.99 3.04
N ILE A 101 16.35 -11.14 2.41
CA ILE A 101 17.06 -12.28 3.01
C ILE A 101 18.49 -11.89 3.36
N ASN A 102 19.20 -11.22 2.44
CA ASN A 102 20.55 -10.75 2.65
C ASN A 102 20.64 -9.74 3.81
N TYR A 103 19.67 -8.84 3.90
CA TYR A 103 19.59 -7.90 5.03
C TYR A 103 19.45 -8.60 6.38
N ILE A 104 18.64 -9.65 6.46
CA ILE A 104 18.45 -10.43 7.70
C ILE A 104 19.76 -11.16 8.08
N HIS A 105 20.45 -11.73 7.10
CA HIS A 105 21.69 -12.48 7.35
C HIS A 105 22.88 -11.58 7.71
N ALA A 106 22.83 -10.30 7.38
CA ALA A 106 23.87 -9.32 7.68
C ALA A 106 23.78 -8.73 9.11
N LYS A 107 22.72 -9.02 9.85
CA LYS A 107 22.52 -8.62 11.25
C LYS A 107 22.90 -9.69 12.24
#